data_5106698bc7fe92d6ac403a0598cef447
#
_entry.id   5106698bc7fe92d6ac403a0598cef447
#
_cell.length_a   1.000
_cell.length_b   1.000
_cell.length_c   1.000
_cell.angle_alpha   90.00
_cell.angle_beta   90.00
_cell.angle_gamma   90.00
#
_symmetry.space_group_name_H-M   'P 1'
#
loop_
_entity.id
_entity.type
_entity.pdbx_description
1 polymer ?
#
loop_
_entity_poly.entity_id
_entity_poly.type
_entity_poly.pdbx_seq_one_letter_code
_entity_poly.pdbx_strand_id
1 'polypeptide(L)'
;LHIARRTLAIAVQSVFVGMGLSVLAMLVAAAGYLPPLSGAVVQELIDVAVILNALRALRIHPLRASRFSLTAEESQRLHAEHRELAPVLDRLGAVAERLPMLQGEQRQQALREVDDLLRERLLPHEREDDHRLYPALATLLGGDDPLAAMSRTHREIFRLHQRFAAGVAQLPAQDPEPHMLQDVQRTLYALDAILRLHFAQEEEIYQSLARD
;
A
#
# COMPACT_ATOMS: atom_id res chain seq x y z
N LEU A 1 6.75 0.20 -8.87
CA LEU A 1 7.18 1.00 -10.05
C LEU A 1 7.80 0.11 -11.14
N HIS A 2 8.60 -0.92 -10.81
CA HIS A 2 9.29 -1.78 -11.79
C HIS A 2 8.30 -2.62 -12.62
N ILE A 3 7.30 -3.23 -11.99
CA ILE A 3 6.25 -4.02 -12.66
C ILE A 3 5.49 -3.12 -13.65
N ALA A 4 5.03 -1.96 -13.21
CA ALA A 4 4.29 -1.02 -14.05
C ALA A 4 5.11 -0.55 -15.27
N ARG A 5 6.40 -0.22 -15.08
CA ARG A 5 7.30 0.17 -16.19
C ARG A 5 7.53 -0.98 -17.17
N ARG A 6 7.71 -2.20 -16.67
CA ARG A 6 7.88 -3.39 -17.52
C ARG A 6 6.62 -3.71 -18.31
N THR A 7 5.45 -3.68 -17.67
CA THR A 7 4.16 -3.89 -18.34
C THR A 7 3.92 -2.85 -19.42
N LEU A 8 4.19 -1.57 -19.11
CA LEU A 8 4.10 -0.48 -20.07
C LEU A 8 5.08 -0.69 -21.24
N ALA A 9 6.32 -1.07 -20.99
CA ALA A 9 7.30 -1.32 -22.05
C ALA A 9 6.86 -2.47 -22.97
N ILE A 10 6.33 -3.58 -22.42
CA ILE A 10 5.80 -4.69 -23.21
C ILE A 10 4.58 -4.25 -24.03
N ALA A 11 3.67 -3.48 -23.46
CA ALA A 11 2.49 -2.97 -24.14
C ALA A 11 2.88 -2.05 -25.32
N VAL A 12 3.77 -1.09 -25.07
CA VAL A 12 4.28 -0.17 -26.10
C VAL A 12 5.01 -0.95 -27.20
N GLN A 13 5.87 -1.89 -26.85
CA GLN A 13 6.54 -2.75 -27.81
C GLN A 13 5.54 -3.53 -28.69
N SER A 14 4.51 -4.13 -28.08
CA SER A 14 3.48 -4.89 -28.79
C SER A 14 2.74 -4.03 -29.80
N VAL A 15 2.38 -2.79 -29.42
CA VAL A 15 1.71 -1.83 -30.30
C VAL A 15 2.61 -1.47 -31.50
N PHE A 16 3.86 -1.08 -31.25
CA PHE A 16 4.77 -0.67 -32.37
C PHE A 16 5.10 -1.83 -33.30
N VAL A 17 5.32 -3.04 -32.76
CA VAL A 17 5.59 -4.23 -33.60
C VAL A 17 4.36 -4.60 -34.40
N GLY A 18 3.17 -4.62 -33.79
CA GLY A 18 1.92 -4.93 -34.48
C GLY A 18 1.61 -3.93 -35.60
N MET A 19 1.68 -2.62 -35.32
CA MET A 19 1.50 -1.58 -36.32
C MET A 19 2.50 -1.69 -37.47
N GLY A 20 3.78 -1.91 -37.18
CA GLY A 20 4.82 -2.06 -38.18
C GLY A 20 4.57 -3.23 -39.12
N LEU A 21 4.19 -4.40 -38.54
CA LEU A 21 3.84 -5.60 -39.34
C LEU A 21 2.60 -5.38 -40.18
N SER A 22 1.56 -4.72 -39.65
CA SER A 22 0.34 -4.40 -40.42
C SER A 22 0.61 -3.44 -41.57
N VAL A 23 1.42 -2.39 -41.37
CA VAL A 23 1.84 -1.47 -42.41
C VAL A 23 2.64 -2.20 -43.51
N LEU A 24 3.56 -3.09 -43.11
CA LEU A 24 4.33 -3.88 -44.06
C LEU A 24 3.40 -4.80 -44.90
N ALA A 25 2.46 -5.49 -44.26
CA ALA A 25 1.48 -6.33 -44.96
C ALA A 25 0.63 -5.53 -45.92
N MET A 26 0.21 -4.30 -45.57
CA MET A 26 -0.53 -3.39 -46.47
C MET A 26 0.32 -2.98 -47.66
N LEU A 27 1.60 -2.67 -47.52
CA LEU A 27 2.49 -2.32 -48.61
C LEU A 27 2.68 -3.48 -49.60
N VAL A 28 2.83 -4.72 -49.08
CA VAL A 28 2.93 -5.94 -49.91
C VAL A 28 1.63 -6.19 -50.65
N ALA A 29 0.48 -5.98 -50.03
CA ALA A 29 -0.82 -6.09 -50.67
C ALA A 29 -1.03 -5.02 -51.75
N ALA A 30 -0.64 -3.77 -51.49
CA ALA A 30 -0.71 -2.68 -52.46
C ALA A 30 0.19 -2.91 -53.69
N ALA A 31 1.32 -3.61 -53.50
CA ALA A 31 2.20 -4.03 -54.61
C ALA A 31 1.65 -5.23 -55.42
N GLY A 32 0.46 -5.76 -55.04
CA GLY A 32 -0.20 -6.85 -55.79
C GLY A 32 0.29 -8.27 -55.42
N TYR A 33 1.19 -8.41 -54.45
CA TYR A 33 1.72 -9.72 -54.07
C TYR A 33 0.83 -10.48 -53.09
N LEU A 34 -0.16 -9.82 -52.47
CA LEU A 34 -1.02 -10.42 -51.46
C LEU A 34 -2.50 -10.31 -51.85
N PRO A 35 -3.14 -11.42 -52.32
CA PRO A 35 -4.58 -11.44 -52.61
C PRO A 35 -5.41 -11.11 -51.37
N PRO A 36 -6.62 -10.53 -51.51
CA PRO A 36 -7.43 -10.07 -50.36
C PRO A 36 -7.68 -11.15 -49.30
N LEU A 37 -7.96 -12.39 -49.70
CA LEU A 37 -8.20 -13.50 -48.80
C LEU A 37 -6.94 -13.84 -47.99
N SER A 38 -5.78 -13.92 -48.64
CA SER A 38 -4.50 -14.19 -47.97
C SER A 38 -4.08 -13.02 -47.08
N GLY A 39 -4.40 -11.80 -47.48
CA GLY A 39 -4.17 -10.58 -46.67
C GLY A 39 -4.95 -10.61 -45.36
N ALA A 40 -6.22 -11.02 -45.39
CA ALA A 40 -7.04 -11.17 -44.22
C ALA A 40 -6.47 -12.24 -43.24
N VAL A 41 -6.03 -13.38 -43.76
CA VAL A 41 -5.40 -14.43 -42.92
C VAL A 41 -4.10 -13.94 -42.29
N VAL A 42 -3.25 -13.23 -43.05
CA VAL A 42 -1.99 -12.67 -42.51
C VAL A 42 -2.27 -11.65 -41.42
N GLN A 43 -3.27 -10.77 -41.60
CA GLN A 43 -3.65 -9.80 -40.57
C GLN A 43 -4.12 -10.50 -39.29
N GLU A 44 -4.96 -11.51 -39.39
CA GLU A 44 -5.41 -12.29 -38.21
C GLU A 44 -4.25 -12.93 -37.47
N LEU A 45 -3.26 -13.46 -38.20
CA LEU A 45 -2.05 -14.04 -37.58
C LEU A 45 -1.21 -12.97 -36.85
N ILE A 46 -1.10 -11.77 -37.43
CA ILE A 46 -0.41 -10.63 -36.77
C ILE A 46 -1.14 -10.27 -35.50
N ASP A 47 -2.45 -10.14 -35.50
CA ASP A 47 -3.25 -9.76 -34.34
C ASP A 47 -3.14 -10.78 -33.24
N VAL A 48 -3.23 -12.10 -33.55
CA VAL A 48 -3.01 -13.19 -32.58
C VAL A 48 -1.59 -13.13 -31.99
N ALA A 49 -0.57 -12.90 -32.81
CA ALA A 49 0.81 -12.82 -32.34
C ALA A 49 1.03 -11.62 -31.40
N VAL A 50 0.42 -10.46 -31.71
CA VAL A 50 0.45 -9.27 -30.85
C VAL A 50 -0.24 -9.52 -29.51
N ILE A 51 -1.41 -10.18 -29.53
CA ILE A 51 -2.14 -10.54 -28.30
C ILE A 51 -1.30 -11.49 -27.46
N LEU A 52 -0.73 -12.55 -28.05
CA LEU A 52 0.13 -13.50 -27.34
C LEU A 52 1.38 -12.83 -26.74
N ASN A 53 1.97 -11.86 -27.47
CA ASN A 53 3.09 -11.07 -26.93
C ASN A 53 2.64 -10.16 -25.77
N ALA A 54 1.48 -9.53 -25.86
CA ALA A 54 0.91 -8.72 -24.80
C ALA A 54 0.59 -9.57 -23.55
N LEU A 55 0.05 -10.79 -23.75
CA LEU A 55 -0.19 -11.75 -22.64
C LEU A 55 1.09 -12.16 -21.92
N ARG A 56 2.27 -11.99 -22.51
CA ARG A 56 3.55 -12.17 -21.82
C ARG A 56 3.72 -11.20 -20.65
N ALA A 57 3.02 -10.06 -20.68
CA ALA A 57 2.99 -9.13 -19.54
C ALA A 57 2.26 -9.74 -18.33
N LEU A 58 1.29 -10.64 -18.56
CA LEU A 58 0.58 -11.38 -17.49
C LEU A 58 1.39 -12.56 -16.94
N ARG A 59 2.45 -12.99 -17.64
CA ARG A 59 3.42 -13.89 -17.01
C ARG A 59 4.19 -13.08 -15.96
N ILE A 60 3.53 -12.87 -14.84
CA ILE A 60 4.18 -12.52 -13.60
C ILE A 60 5.20 -13.66 -13.42
N HIS A 61 6.49 -13.36 -13.59
CA HIS A 61 7.47 -14.27 -13.00
C HIS A 61 7.08 -14.30 -11.53
N PRO A 62 6.76 -15.48 -10.98
CA PRO A 62 6.70 -15.57 -9.53
C PRO A 62 7.97 -14.89 -9.08
N LEU A 63 7.83 -13.82 -8.28
CA LEU A 63 8.94 -13.21 -7.59
C LEU A 63 9.78 -14.41 -7.20
N ARG A 64 11.02 -14.51 -7.69
CA ARG A 64 11.89 -15.67 -7.40
C ARG A 64 11.66 -15.90 -5.95
N ALA A 65 10.93 -17.02 -5.64
CA ALA A 65 10.58 -17.29 -4.27
C ALA A 65 11.91 -17.25 -3.54
N SER A 66 12.12 -16.22 -2.77
CA SER A 66 13.35 -16.10 -2.00
C SER A 66 13.45 -17.42 -1.28
N ARG A 67 14.62 -18.07 -1.32
CA ARG A 67 14.84 -19.31 -0.55
C ARG A 67 14.72 -19.04 0.96
N PHE A 68 14.55 -17.79 1.31
CA PHE A 68 14.33 -17.29 2.65
C PHE A 68 12.85 -16.99 2.81
N SER A 69 12.26 -17.51 3.86
CA SER A 69 10.91 -17.25 4.33
C SER A 69 10.99 -16.89 5.79
N LEU A 70 9.99 -16.19 6.31
CA LEU A 70 9.82 -16.05 7.74
C LEU A 70 9.62 -17.43 8.35
N THR A 71 10.28 -17.68 9.47
CA THR A 71 9.97 -18.87 10.27
C THR A 71 8.58 -18.73 10.88
N ALA A 72 7.94 -19.86 11.19
CA ALA A 72 6.63 -19.84 11.85
C ALA A 72 6.69 -19.05 13.18
N GLU A 73 7.80 -19.14 13.91
CA GLU A 73 8.02 -18.43 15.16
C GLU A 73 8.13 -16.91 14.95
N GLU A 74 8.88 -16.46 13.95
CA GLU A 74 8.98 -15.04 13.59
C GLU A 74 7.63 -14.47 13.16
N SER A 75 6.90 -15.16 12.30
CA SER A 75 5.56 -14.75 11.88
C SER A 75 4.59 -14.66 13.07
N GLN A 76 4.59 -15.66 13.96
CA GLN A 76 3.75 -15.64 15.15
C GLN A 76 4.11 -14.49 16.11
N ARG A 77 5.40 -14.14 16.23
CA ARG A 77 5.83 -13.01 17.04
C ARG A 77 5.30 -11.70 16.48
N LEU A 78 5.44 -11.45 15.18
CA LEU A 78 4.94 -10.24 14.53
C LEU A 78 3.41 -10.10 14.68
N HIS A 79 2.67 -11.19 14.48
CA HIS A 79 1.23 -11.20 14.76
C HIS A 79 0.88 -10.97 16.23
N ALA A 80 1.73 -11.41 17.17
CA ALA A 80 1.51 -11.17 18.60
C ALA A 80 1.71 -9.68 18.93
N GLU A 81 2.72 -9.03 18.37
CA GLU A 81 3.00 -7.60 18.54
C GLU A 81 1.79 -6.75 18.09
N HIS A 82 1.20 -7.03 16.93
CA HIS A 82 -0.02 -6.35 16.47
C HIS A 82 -1.23 -6.59 17.38
N ARG A 83 -1.41 -7.82 17.88
CA ARG A 83 -2.49 -8.12 18.84
C ARG A 83 -2.35 -7.35 20.14
N GLU A 84 -1.12 -7.11 20.62
CA GLU A 84 -0.86 -6.29 21.78
C GLU A 84 -1.15 -4.80 21.56
N LEU A 85 -1.07 -4.33 20.30
CA LEU A 85 -1.39 -2.95 19.92
C LEU A 85 -2.86 -2.74 19.56
N ALA A 86 -3.63 -3.80 19.28
CA ALA A 86 -5.05 -3.71 18.94
C ALA A 86 -5.88 -2.90 19.95
N PRO A 87 -5.70 -3.04 21.29
CA PRO A 87 -6.41 -2.21 22.27
C PRO A 87 -6.12 -0.71 22.16
N VAL A 88 -4.96 -0.32 21.64
CA VAL A 88 -4.62 1.09 21.39
C VAL A 88 -5.50 1.65 20.26
N LEU A 89 -5.65 0.89 19.19
CA LEU A 89 -6.52 1.25 18.05
C LEU A 89 -7.99 1.33 18.50
N ASP A 90 -8.43 0.36 19.30
CA ASP A 90 -9.81 0.34 19.82
C ASP A 90 -10.07 1.54 20.74
N ARG A 91 -9.11 1.90 21.58
CA ARG A 91 -9.22 3.08 22.43
C ARG A 91 -9.26 4.37 21.61
N LEU A 92 -8.42 4.49 20.58
CA LEU A 92 -8.39 5.64 19.67
C LEU A 92 -9.74 5.80 18.96
N GLY A 93 -10.28 4.72 18.37
CA GLY A 93 -11.60 4.73 17.72
C GLY A 93 -12.71 5.11 18.67
N ALA A 94 -12.75 4.52 19.86
CA ALA A 94 -13.74 4.80 20.90
C ALA A 94 -13.72 6.28 21.36
N VAL A 95 -12.52 6.87 21.48
CA VAL A 95 -12.39 8.30 21.84
C VAL A 95 -12.84 9.17 20.67
N ALA A 96 -12.47 8.83 19.42
CA ALA A 96 -12.90 9.57 18.23
C ALA A 96 -14.44 9.64 18.12
N GLU A 97 -15.12 8.53 18.36
CA GLU A 97 -16.60 8.47 18.32
C GLU A 97 -17.24 9.29 19.44
N ARG A 98 -16.70 9.20 20.65
CA ARG A 98 -17.29 9.82 21.83
C ARG A 98 -16.87 11.28 22.04
N LEU A 99 -15.89 11.78 21.30
CA LEU A 99 -15.29 13.09 21.51
C LEU A 99 -16.31 14.24 21.57
N PRO A 100 -17.37 14.29 20.72
CA PRO A 100 -18.38 15.33 20.80
C PRO A 100 -19.21 15.31 22.09
N MET A 101 -19.28 14.17 22.77
CA MET A 101 -20.07 13.98 24.00
C MET A 101 -19.24 14.25 25.26
N LEU A 102 -17.90 14.25 25.14
CA LEU A 102 -16.99 14.49 26.25
C LEU A 102 -16.87 15.99 26.53
N GLN A 103 -16.83 16.36 27.82
CA GLN A 103 -16.75 17.77 28.23
C GLN A 103 -15.63 17.97 29.24
N GLY A 104 -15.11 19.21 29.28
CA GLY A 104 -14.18 19.66 30.29
C GLY A 104 -12.98 18.72 30.47
N GLU A 105 -12.72 18.36 31.72
CA GLU A 105 -11.57 17.54 32.08
C GLU A 105 -11.65 16.10 31.55
N GLN A 106 -12.85 15.53 31.41
CA GLN A 106 -13.03 14.19 30.83
C GLN A 106 -12.53 14.12 29.39
N ARG A 107 -12.83 15.14 28.59
CA ARG A 107 -12.33 15.27 27.22
C ARG A 107 -10.82 15.38 27.18
N GLN A 108 -10.28 16.27 28.00
CA GLN A 108 -8.83 16.48 28.10
C GLN A 108 -8.09 15.21 28.51
N GLN A 109 -8.63 14.48 29.48
CA GLN A 109 -8.05 13.23 29.96
C GLN A 109 -8.08 12.15 28.87
N ALA A 110 -9.22 11.99 28.17
CA ALA A 110 -9.34 11.00 27.09
C ALA A 110 -8.36 11.29 25.93
N LEU A 111 -8.19 12.56 25.57
CA LEU A 111 -7.25 12.96 24.51
C LEU A 111 -5.79 12.75 24.92
N ARG A 112 -5.43 13.09 26.18
CA ARG A 112 -4.09 12.83 26.70
C ARG A 112 -3.79 11.32 26.74
N GLU A 113 -4.72 10.52 27.22
CA GLU A 113 -4.56 9.06 27.26
C GLU A 113 -4.26 8.48 25.86
N VAL A 114 -4.99 8.94 24.84
CA VAL A 114 -4.74 8.51 23.45
C VAL A 114 -3.36 8.97 22.98
N ASP A 115 -2.97 10.23 23.25
CA ASP A 115 -1.64 10.73 22.88
C ASP A 115 -0.52 9.92 23.53
N ASP A 116 -0.66 9.60 24.82
CA ASP A 116 0.32 8.79 25.58
C ASP A 116 0.40 7.36 24.99
N LEU A 117 -0.73 6.71 24.73
CA LEU A 117 -0.76 5.37 24.11
C LEU A 117 -0.10 5.36 22.74
N LEU A 118 -0.36 6.38 21.91
CA LEU A 118 0.30 6.51 20.61
C LEU A 118 1.81 6.70 20.79
N ARG A 119 2.25 7.61 21.65
CA ARG A 119 3.67 7.96 21.83
C ARG A 119 4.49 6.85 22.49
N GLU A 120 3.91 6.14 23.45
CA GLU A 120 4.65 5.16 24.25
C GLU A 120 4.63 3.76 23.66
N ARG A 121 3.59 3.42 22.89
CA ARG A 121 3.41 2.07 22.38
C ARG A 121 3.44 1.99 20.86
N LEU A 122 2.63 2.77 20.17
CA LEU A 122 2.42 2.61 18.75
C LEU A 122 3.56 3.24 17.92
N LEU A 123 3.91 4.49 18.15
CA LEU A 123 4.97 5.15 17.36
C LEU A 123 6.37 4.55 17.54
N PRO A 124 6.74 3.97 18.68
CA PRO A 124 7.99 3.20 18.80
C PRO A 124 7.97 1.93 17.93
N HIS A 125 6.83 1.21 17.88
CA HIS A 125 6.66 0.04 17.01
C HIS A 125 6.89 0.41 15.52
N GLU A 126 6.20 1.43 15.01
CA GLU A 126 6.36 1.89 13.64
C GLU A 126 7.81 2.33 13.28
N ARG A 127 8.55 2.87 14.26
CA ARG A 127 9.97 3.21 14.08
C ARG A 127 10.86 1.97 14.03
N GLU A 128 10.58 1.00 14.88
CA GLU A 128 11.32 -0.27 14.90
C GLU A 128 11.14 -1.00 13.58
N ASP A 129 9.94 -1.01 13.01
CA ASP A 129 9.65 -1.62 11.74
C ASP A 129 10.40 -0.95 10.58
N ASP A 130 10.43 0.38 10.53
CA ASP A 130 11.22 1.12 9.54
C ASP A 130 12.73 0.84 9.67
N HIS A 131 13.24 0.67 10.89
CA HIS A 131 14.68 0.57 11.12
C HIS A 131 15.23 -0.86 11.09
N ARG A 132 14.43 -1.85 11.46
CA ARG A 132 14.90 -3.24 11.61
C ARG A 132 14.10 -4.23 10.77
N LEU A 133 12.78 -4.19 10.86
CA LEU A 133 11.93 -5.19 10.22
C LEU A 133 11.91 -5.02 8.70
N TYR A 134 11.61 -3.83 8.20
CA TYR A 134 11.48 -3.60 6.76
C TYR A 134 12.78 -3.82 5.97
N PRO A 135 13.97 -3.41 6.43
CA PRO A 135 15.22 -3.79 5.78
C PRO A 135 15.44 -5.30 5.71
N ALA A 136 15.06 -6.04 6.76
CA ALA A 136 15.14 -7.49 6.77
C ALA A 136 14.15 -8.12 5.78
N LEU A 137 12.88 -7.70 5.81
CA LEU A 137 11.85 -8.19 4.89
C LEU A 137 12.14 -7.82 3.43
N ALA A 138 12.71 -6.64 3.17
CA ALA A 138 13.09 -6.20 1.82
C ALA A 138 14.07 -7.17 1.17
N THR A 139 14.98 -7.77 1.93
CA THR A 139 15.92 -8.79 1.42
C THR A 139 15.19 -10.07 1.02
N LEU A 140 14.09 -10.41 1.69
CA LEU A 140 13.26 -11.58 1.40
C LEU A 140 12.37 -11.34 0.17
N LEU A 141 11.78 -10.16 0.07
CA LEU A 141 10.89 -9.79 -1.02
C LEU A 141 11.63 -9.54 -2.34
N GLY A 142 12.85 -9.06 -2.26
CA GLY A 142 13.64 -8.67 -3.44
C GLY A 142 13.08 -7.43 -4.15
N GLY A 143 13.92 -6.79 -4.98
CA GLY A 143 13.58 -5.56 -5.68
C GLY A 143 14.28 -4.33 -5.08
N ASP A 144 14.11 -3.17 -5.70
CA ASP A 144 14.85 -1.96 -5.33
C ASP A 144 14.36 -1.34 -4.00
N ASP A 145 13.05 -1.41 -3.74
CA ASP A 145 12.44 -0.92 -2.49
C ASP A 145 11.01 -1.48 -2.37
N PRO A 146 10.87 -2.78 -2.02
CA PRO A 146 9.57 -3.45 -2.03
C PRO A 146 8.59 -2.90 -0.97
N LEU A 147 9.10 -2.34 0.12
CA LEU A 147 8.31 -1.83 1.24
C LEU A 147 8.19 -0.29 1.28
N ALA A 148 8.60 0.41 0.23
CA ALA A 148 8.51 1.87 0.15
C ALA A 148 7.11 2.43 0.41
N ALA A 149 6.06 1.68 0.09
CA ALA A 149 4.69 2.09 0.37
C ALA A 149 4.41 2.08 1.88
N MET A 150 4.89 1.06 2.59
CA MET A 150 4.74 0.91 4.04
C MET A 150 5.46 2.04 4.79
N SER A 151 6.74 2.27 4.48
CA SER A 151 7.49 3.40 5.05
C SER A 151 6.88 4.78 4.74
N ARG A 152 6.16 4.93 3.62
CA ARG A 152 5.38 6.16 3.37
C ARG A 152 4.17 6.25 4.28
N THR A 153 3.51 5.14 4.57
CA THR A 153 2.40 5.09 5.53
C THR A 153 2.86 5.48 6.93
N HIS A 154 4.01 4.99 7.40
CA HIS A 154 4.60 5.43 8.68
C HIS A 154 4.82 6.94 8.75
N ARG A 155 5.39 7.54 7.68
CA ARG A 155 5.55 9.01 7.64
C ARG A 155 4.22 9.76 7.76
N GLU A 156 3.15 9.23 7.18
CA GLU A 156 1.82 9.83 7.29
C GLU A 156 1.23 9.63 8.70
N ILE A 157 1.43 8.47 9.33
CA ILE A 157 1.05 8.21 10.72
C ILE A 157 1.73 9.21 11.64
N PHE A 158 3.06 9.40 11.51
CA PHE A 158 3.80 10.39 12.32
C PHE A 158 3.30 11.82 12.09
N ARG A 159 2.99 12.19 10.84
CA ARG A 159 2.45 13.51 10.51
C ARG A 159 1.07 13.73 11.11
N LEU A 160 0.20 12.75 11.04
CA LEU A 160 -1.15 12.81 11.63
C LEU A 160 -1.09 12.88 13.16
N HIS A 161 -0.19 12.10 13.79
CA HIS A 161 0.02 12.21 15.24
C HIS A 161 0.51 13.61 15.64
N GLN A 162 1.48 14.20 14.93
CA GLN A 162 1.92 15.57 15.20
C GLN A 162 0.77 16.59 15.08
N ARG A 163 -0.07 16.43 14.07
CA ARG A 163 -1.26 17.26 13.89
C ARG A 163 -2.28 17.07 15.02
N PHE A 164 -2.49 15.83 15.45
CA PHE A 164 -3.33 15.49 16.60
C PHE A 164 -2.83 16.14 17.88
N ALA A 165 -1.56 15.93 18.23
CA ALA A 165 -0.94 16.48 19.41
C ALA A 165 -0.99 18.04 19.43
N ALA A 166 -0.73 18.68 18.28
CA ALA A 166 -0.86 20.12 18.14
C ALA A 166 -2.31 20.61 18.33
N GLY A 167 -3.29 19.89 17.78
CA GLY A 167 -4.71 20.16 17.95
C GLY A 167 -5.15 20.04 19.40
N VAL A 168 -4.71 18.97 20.09
CA VAL A 168 -5.00 18.76 21.52
C VAL A 168 -4.38 19.88 22.38
N ALA A 169 -3.15 20.29 22.09
CA ALA A 169 -2.46 21.36 22.84
C ALA A 169 -3.17 22.73 22.68
N GLN A 170 -3.85 22.96 21.56
CA GLN A 170 -4.58 24.20 21.29
C GLN A 170 -6.04 24.16 21.75
N LEU A 171 -6.58 22.96 22.07
CA LEU A 171 -7.97 22.78 22.41
C LEU A 171 -8.27 23.27 23.84
N PRO A 172 -9.11 24.30 24.04
CA PRO A 172 -9.50 24.74 25.37
C PRO A 172 -10.19 23.65 26.16
N ALA A 173 -9.97 23.59 27.47
CA ALA A 173 -10.64 22.64 28.33
C ALA A 173 -12.15 22.89 28.41
N GLN A 174 -12.54 24.17 28.44
CA GLN A 174 -13.93 24.62 28.49
C GLN A 174 -14.27 25.34 27.19
N ASP A 175 -15.48 25.08 26.69
CA ASP A 175 -16.10 25.74 25.54
C ASP A 175 -15.19 25.90 24.30
N PRO A 176 -14.61 24.77 23.78
CA PRO A 176 -13.84 24.84 22.55
C PRO A 176 -14.74 25.23 21.37
N GLU A 177 -14.20 26.01 20.47
CA GLU A 177 -14.88 26.29 19.21
C GLU A 177 -15.21 24.98 18.48
N PRO A 178 -16.43 24.84 17.93
CA PRO A 178 -16.88 23.60 17.30
C PRO A 178 -15.94 23.08 16.21
N HIS A 179 -15.32 23.97 15.43
CA HIS A 179 -14.39 23.60 14.37
C HIS A 179 -13.10 22.99 14.91
N MET A 180 -12.58 23.46 16.06
CA MET A 180 -11.36 22.89 16.68
C MET A 180 -11.62 21.45 17.13
N LEU A 181 -12.77 21.20 17.75
CA LEU A 181 -13.16 19.86 18.16
C LEU A 181 -13.34 18.91 16.96
N GLN A 182 -13.96 19.42 15.90
CA GLN A 182 -14.12 18.64 14.65
C GLN A 182 -12.78 18.32 14.00
N ASP A 183 -11.82 19.24 14.02
CA ASP A 183 -10.48 19.01 13.42
C ASP A 183 -9.68 17.94 14.20
N VAL A 184 -9.76 17.97 15.53
CA VAL A 184 -9.17 16.90 16.36
C VAL A 184 -9.86 15.55 16.09
N GLN A 185 -11.20 15.54 16.04
CA GLN A 185 -11.96 14.31 15.75
C GLN A 185 -11.65 13.74 14.36
N ARG A 186 -11.58 14.57 13.33
CA ARG A 186 -11.19 14.15 11.97
C ARG A 186 -9.79 13.55 11.94
N THR A 187 -8.87 14.12 12.71
CA THR A 187 -7.49 13.60 12.80
C THR A 187 -7.46 12.25 13.49
N LEU A 188 -8.26 12.05 14.55
CA LEU A 188 -8.41 10.74 15.21
C LEU A 188 -8.99 9.69 14.26
N TYR A 189 -10.04 9.99 13.51
CA TYR A 189 -10.58 9.07 12.50
C TYR A 189 -9.57 8.75 11.40
N ALA A 190 -8.79 9.74 10.96
CA ALA A 190 -7.74 9.51 9.97
C ALA A 190 -6.64 8.60 10.51
N LEU A 191 -6.24 8.77 11.77
CA LEU A 191 -5.29 7.90 12.46
C LEU A 191 -5.86 6.48 12.60
N ASP A 192 -7.09 6.31 13.06
CA ASP A 192 -7.72 5.01 13.21
C ASP A 192 -7.77 4.25 11.88
N ALA A 193 -8.24 4.92 10.83
CA ALA A 193 -8.36 4.31 9.51
C ALA A 193 -7.01 3.90 8.91
N ILE A 194 -6.01 4.78 8.98
CA ILE A 194 -4.69 4.50 8.39
C ILE A 194 -3.96 3.40 9.17
N LEU A 195 -4.06 3.38 10.48
CA LEU A 195 -3.42 2.37 11.33
C LEU A 195 -4.04 0.98 11.13
N ARG A 196 -5.38 0.88 11.09
CA ARG A 196 -6.05 -0.40 10.82
C ARG A 196 -5.71 -0.95 9.44
N LEU A 197 -5.67 -0.08 8.42
CA LEU A 197 -5.28 -0.48 7.07
C LEU A 197 -3.82 -0.91 7.03
N HIS A 198 -2.94 -0.17 7.71
CA HIS A 198 -1.51 -0.44 7.77
C HIS A 198 -1.23 -1.80 8.39
N PHE A 199 -1.78 -2.09 9.57
CA PHE A 199 -1.65 -3.38 10.22
C PHE A 199 -2.20 -4.54 9.37
N ALA A 200 -3.34 -4.34 8.70
CA ALA A 200 -3.87 -5.35 7.79
C ALA A 200 -2.93 -5.65 6.60
N GLN A 201 -2.27 -4.62 6.06
CA GLN A 201 -1.30 -4.79 4.97
C GLN A 201 -0.03 -5.50 5.44
N GLU A 202 0.46 -5.20 6.64
CA GLU A 202 1.60 -5.92 7.22
C GLU A 202 1.29 -7.38 7.49
N GLU A 203 0.13 -7.67 8.05
CA GLU A 203 -0.34 -9.03 8.26
C GLU A 203 -0.38 -9.84 6.96
N GLU A 204 -0.86 -9.25 5.85
CA GLU A 204 -0.86 -9.88 4.53
C GLU A 204 0.58 -10.16 4.05
N ILE A 205 1.52 -9.22 4.28
CA ILE A 205 2.94 -9.42 3.96
C ILE A 205 3.51 -10.58 4.78
N TYR A 206 3.29 -10.60 6.09
CA TYR A 206 3.80 -11.66 6.98
C TYR A 206 3.27 -13.04 6.58
N GLN A 207 1.97 -13.14 6.29
CA GLN A 207 1.37 -14.37 5.78
C GLN A 207 1.96 -14.80 4.44
N SER A 208 2.23 -13.87 3.54
CA SER A 208 2.81 -14.15 2.23
C SER A 208 4.26 -14.65 2.29
N LEU A 209 4.98 -14.28 3.35
CA LEU A 209 6.38 -14.65 3.60
C LEU A 209 6.51 -15.87 4.52
N ALA A 210 5.48 -16.18 5.32
CA ALA A 210 5.45 -17.41 6.09
C ALA A 210 5.31 -18.61 5.16
N ARG A 211 6.13 -19.64 5.36
CA ARG A 211 5.94 -20.95 4.70
C ARG A 211 5.24 -21.89 5.66
N ASP A 212 4.29 -22.64 5.10
CA ASP A 212 3.75 -23.86 5.71
C ASP A 212 4.86 -24.91 5.94
#